data_4e8cd5e83214834cbdebfc147c6e21a4
#
_entry.id   4e8cd5e83214834cbdebfc147c6e21a4
#
_cell.length_a   1.000
_cell.length_b   1.000
_cell.length_c   1.000
_cell.angle_alpha   90.00
_cell.angle_beta   90.00
_cell.angle_gamma   90.00
#
_symmetry.space_group_name_H-M   'P 1'
#
loop_
_entity.id
_entity.type
_entity.pdbx_description
1 polymer ?
#
loop_
_entity_poly.entity_id
_entity_poly.type
_entity_poly.pdbx_seq_one_letter_code
_entity_poly.pdbx_strand_id
1 'polypeptide(L)'
;MRHFDVQLIGGMVLNECQIAEMKTGEGKTLVATLPCYLNALTGKGVHVVTVNDYLARRDAEWMGQVHRFLGLSVGLIQQDMNPVERKKNYDCDITYATNSELGFDYLRDNMATDISEVVQRKFNYCVIDEVDSILIDEARTP
;
A
#
# COMPACT_ATOMS: atom_id res chain seq x y z
N MET A 1 -11.57 -17.24 1.33
CA MET A 1 -11.29 -16.96 -0.09
C MET A 1 -10.11 -17.81 -0.57
N ARG A 2 -10.20 -18.27 -1.79
CA ARG A 2 -9.12 -19.04 -2.39
C ARG A 2 -8.67 -18.37 -3.69
N HIS A 3 -7.35 -18.29 -3.91
CA HIS A 3 -6.80 -17.68 -5.12
C HIS A 3 -6.95 -18.60 -6.33
N PHE A 4 -7.27 -18.01 -7.49
CA PHE A 4 -7.17 -18.71 -8.77
C PHE A 4 -5.69 -18.85 -9.16
N ASP A 5 -5.38 -19.80 -10.05
CA ASP A 5 -3.99 -20.05 -10.46
C ASP A 5 -3.32 -18.79 -11.05
N VAL A 6 -4.04 -18.02 -11.86
CA VAL A 6 -3.52 -16.77 -12.42
C VAL A 6 -3.18 -15.75 -11.31
N GLN A 7 -3.94 -15.74 -10.23
CA GLN A 7 -3.69 -14.86 -9.09
C GLN A 7 -2.43 -15.29 -8.32
N LEU A 8 -2.22 -16.58 -8.15
CA LEU A 8 -1.01 -17.11 -7.52
C LEU A 8 0.24 -16.77 -8.33
N ILE A 9 0.18 -16.92 -9.65
CA ILE A 9 1.29 -16.55 -10.54
C ILE A 9 1.57 -15.05 -10.44
N GLY A 10 0.54 -14.22 -10.49
CA GLY A 10 0.67 -12.77 -10.33
C GLY A 10 1.29 -12.38 -9.01
N GLY A 11 0.89 -13.04 -7.91
CA GLY A 11 1.46 -12.81 -6.59
C GLY A 11 2.93 -13.16 -6.51
N MET A 12 3.35 -14.27 -7.13
CA MET A 12 4.75 -14.66 -7.19
C MET A 12 5.59 -13.66 -7.97
N VAL A 13 5.08 -13.15 -9.10
CA VAL A 13 5.75 -12.11 -9.90
C VAL A 13 5.95 -10.84 -9.09
N LEU A 14 4.91 -10.39 -8.38
CA LEU A 14 5.00 -9.20 -7.53
C LEU A 14 6.00 -9.38 -6.39
N ASN A 15 6.05 -10.57 -5.79
CA ASN A 15 6.99 -10.84 -4.70
C ASN A 15 8.45 -10.75 -5.15
N GLU A 16 8.73 -10.96 -6.42
CA GLU A 16 10.06 -10.80 -7.02
C GLU A 16 10.34 -9.35 -7.43
N CYS A 17 9.52 -8.40 -7.04
CA CYS A 17 9.64 -6.97 -7.39
C CYS A 17 9.57 -6.71 -8.89
N GLN A 18 8.70 -7.45 -9.57
CA GLN A 18 8.45 -7.30 -11.01
C GLN A 18 7.07 -6.71 -11.26
N ILE A 19 6.85 -6.24 -12.47
CA ILE A 19 5.54 -5.76 -12.90
C ILE A 19 4.70 -6.94 -13.37
N ALA A 20 3.53 -7.12 -12.76
CA ALA A 20 2.56 -8.13 -13.18
C ALA A 20 1.43 -7.44 -13.96
N GLU A 21 1.20 -7.86 -15.20
CA GLU A 21 0.10 -7.37 -16.01
C GLU A 21 -1.05 -8.37 -15.98
N MET A 22 -2.21 -7.91 -15.52
CA MET A 22 -3.41 -8.74 -15.41
C MET A 22 -4.60 -8.05 -16.04
N LYS A 23 -5.45 -8.84 -16.69
CA LYS A 23 -6.69 -8.33 -17.29
C LYS A 23 -7.68 -7.93 -16.21
N THR A 24 -8.54 -6.97 -16.52
CA THR A 24 -9.65 -6.56 -15.65
C THR A 24 -10.52 -7.78 -15.32
N GLY A 25 -10.87 -7.92 -14.04
CA GLY A 25 -11.70 -9.03 -13.57
C GLY A 25 -10.93 -10.25 -13.11
N GLU A 26 -9.61 -10.24 -13.15
CA GLU A 26 -8.77 -11.34 -12.66
C GLU A 26 -8.45 -11.24 -11.16
N GLY A 27 -9.07 -10.29 -10.46
CA GLY A 27 -8.93 -10.17 -9.00
C GLY A 27 -7.59 -9.62 -8.56
N LYS A 28 -7.13 -8.54 -9.14
CA LYS A 28 -5.84 -7.92 -8.83
C LYS A 28 -5.66 -7.58 -7.36
N THR A 29 -6.71 -7.10 -6.71
CA THR A 29 -6.68 -6.76 -5.29
C THR A 29 -6.32 -7.98 -4.44
N LEU A 30 -6.90 -9.12 -4.76
CA LEU A 30 -6.63 -10.37 -4.06
C LEU A 30 -5.22 -10.89 -4.31
N VAL A 31 -4.70 -10.69 -5.52
CA VAL A 31 -3.33 -11.07 -5.89
C VAL A 31 -2.31 -10.39 -4.98
N ALA A 32 -2.51 -9.13 -4.68
CA ALA A 32 -1.57 -8.36 -3.87
C ALA A 32 -1.47 -8.86 -2.42
N THR A 33 -2.42 -9.65 -1.94
CA THR A 33 -2.37 -10.17 -0.55
C THR A 33 -1.19 -11.09 -0.32
N LEU A 34 -0.77 -11.85 -1.31
CA LEU A 34 0.34 -12.81 -1.17
C LEU A 34 1.69 -12.13 -0.90
N PRO A 35 2.17 -11.23 -1.78
CA PRO A 35 3.45 -10.58 -1.52
C PRO A 35 3.40 -9.62 -0.32
N CYS A 36 2.24 -8.99 -0.05
CA CYS A 36 2.08 -8.15 1.12
C CYS A 36 2.25 -8.95 2.41
N TYR A 37 1.61 -10.12 2.51
CA TYR A 37 1.74 -10.98 3.67
C TYR A 37 3.21 -11.41 3.88
N LEU A 38 3.85 -11.91 2.83
CA LEU A 38 5.24 -12.39 2.93
C LEU A 38 6.19 -11.28 3.36
N ASN A 39 6.06 -10.09 2.80
CA ASN A 39 6.94 -8.97 3.14
C ASN A 39 6.59 -8.34 4.49
N ALA A 40 5.33 -8.37 4.92
CA ALA A 40 4.92 -7.86 6.21
C ALA A 40 5.47 -8.69 7.37
N LEU A 41 5.79 -9.96 7.15
CA LEU A 41 6.39 -10.82 8.18
C LEU A 41 7.75 -10.32 8.66
N THR A 42 8.42 -9.46 7.89
CA THR A 42 9.69 -8.87 8.31
C THR A 42 9.53 -7.82 9.41
N GLY A 43 8.32 -7.34 9.65
CA GLY A 43 8.06 -6.26 10.60
C GLY A 43 8.48 -4.87 10.15
N LYS A 44 8.93 -4.72 8.91
CA LYS A 44 9.44 -3.44 8.38
C LYS A 44 8.37 -2.59 7.71
N GLY A 45 7.18 -3.12 7.52
CA GLY A 45 6.06 -2.42 6.92
C GLY A 45 5.96 -2.59 5.40
N VAL A 46 4.72 -2.65 4.93
CA VAL A 46 4.38 -2.78 3.51
C VAL A 46 3.39 -1.68 3.15
N HIS A 47 3.58 -1.04 2.01
CA HIS A 47 2.67 -0.02 1.50
C HIS A 47 1.92 -0.55 0.28
N VAL A 48 0.60 -0.38 0.26
CA VAL A 48 -0.24 -0.66 -0.90
C VAL A 48 -0.76 0.67 -1.42
N VAL A 49 -0.38 1.03 -2.63
CA VAL A 49 -0.64 2.35 -3.21
C VAL A 49 -1.70 2.24 -4.28
N THR A 50 -2.73 3.07 -4.20
CA THR A 50 -3.80 3.18 -5.17
C THR A 50 -3.94 4.60 -5.69
N VAL A 51 -4.80 4.81 -6.70
CA VAL A 51 -4.95 6.12 -7.34
C VAL A 51 -5.88 7.08 -6.61
N ASN A 52 -6.80 6.58 -5.79
CA ASN A 52 -7.76 7.45 -5.09
C ASN A 52 -8.14 6.91 -3.70
N ASP A 53 -8.69 7.80 -2.88
CA ASP A 53 -9.06 7.49 -1.48
C ASP A 53 -10.13 6.42 -1.37
N TYR A 54 -11.06 6.38 -2.31
CA TYR A 54 -12.12 5.37 -2.31
C TYR A 54 -11.55 3.96 -2.45
N LEU A 55 -10.64 3.76 -3.39
CA LEU A 55 -10.01 2.45 -3.60
C LEU A 55 -9.14 2.05 -2.41
N ALA A 56 -8.37 3.00 -1.87
CA ALA A 56 -7.55 2.74 -0.70
C ALA A 56 -8.41 2.28 0.48
N ARG A 57 -9.51 2.97 0.73
CA ARG A 57 -10.45 2.64 1.81
C ARG A 57 -11.12 1.29 1.59
N ARG A 58 -11.62 1.05 0.38
CA ARG A 58 -12.26 -0.22 0.03
C ARG A 58 -11.31 -1.40 0.24
N ASP A 59 -10.10 -1.27 -0.27
CA ASP A 59 -9.11 -2.34 -0.19
C ASP A 59 -8.65 -2.56 1.26
N ALA A 60 -8.48 -1.49 2.03
CA ALA A 60 -8.16 -1.60 3.44
C ALA A 60 -9.26 -2.31 4.23
N GLU A 61 -10.52 -2.04 3.92
CA GLU A 61 -11.65 -2.70 4.59
C GLU A 61 -11.77 -4.16 4.20
N TRP A 62 -11.68 -4.47 2.92
CA TRP A 62 -11.88 -5.85 2.42
C TRP A 62 -10.66 -6.74 2.66
N MET A 63 -9.50 -6.32 2.18
CA MET A 63 -8.29 -7.12 2.34
C MET A 63 -7.73 -7.03 3.74
N GLY A 64 -8.04 -5.96 4.45
CA GLY A 64 -7.68 -5.81 5.86
C GLY A 64 -8.23 -6.91 6.73
N GLN A 65 -9.43 -7.42 6.43
CA GLN A 65 -9.99 -8.56 7.17
C GLN A 65 -9.10 -9.80 7.03
N VAL A 66 -8.60 -10.06 5.84
CA VAL A 66 -7.69 -11.18 5.58
C VAL A 66 -6.38 -11.00 6.33
N HIS A 67 -5.78 -9.82 6.24
CA HIS A 67 -4.51 -9.52 6.90
C HIS A 67 -4.62 -9.61 8.42
N ARG A 68 -5.69 -9.06 9.00
CA ARG A 68 -5.92 -9.13 10.45
C ARG A 68 -6.15 -10.56 10.92
N PHE A 69 -6.86 -11.35 10.13
CA PHE A 69 -7.05 -12.79 10.40
C PHE A 69 -5.70 -13.51 10.47
N LEU A 70 -4.75 -13.10 9.64
CA LEU A 70 -3.40 -13.66 9.62
C LEU A 70 -2.47 -13.04 10.68
N GLY A 71 -2.99 -12.19 11.54
CA GLY A 71 -2.23 -11.60 12.64
C GLY A 71 -1.48 -10.32 12.30
N LEU A 72 -1.77 -9.70 11.17
CA LEU A 72 -1.12 -8.45 10.75
C LEU A 72 -1.97 -7.22 11.08
N SER A 73 -1.31 -6.12 11.45
CA SER A 73 -1.97 -4.84 11.63
C SER A 73 -2.15 -4.13 10.28
N VAL A 74 -3.26 -3.42 10.13
CA VAL A 74 -3.62 -2.74 8.88
C VAL A 74 -3.90 -1.28 9.15
N GLY A 75 -3.24 -0.40 8.39
CA GLY A 75 -3.42 1.03 8.44
C GLY A 75 -4.01 1.58 7.14
N LEU A 76 -4.61 2.76 7.24
CA LEU A 76 -5.19 3.48 6.10
C LEU A 76 -4.87 4.96 6.26
N ILE A 77 -4.27 5.56 5.25
CA ILE A 77 -4.00 6.99 5.21
C ILE A 77 -5.09 7.68 4.41
N GLN A 78 -5.75 8.65 5.03
CA GLN A 78 -6.81 9.45 4.43
C GLN A 78 -6.45 10.94 4.52
N GLN A 79 -7.12 11.74 3.70
CA GLN A 79 -6.82 13.16 3.55
C GLN A 79 -6.95 13.97 4.85
N ASP A 80 -7.93 13.65 5.67
CA ASP A 80 -8.26 14.46 6.85
C ASP A 80 -7.51 14.05 8.13
N MET A 81 -6.54 13.16 8.02
CA MET A 81 -5.81 12.64 9.18
C MET A 81 -4.70 13.60 9.60
N ASN A 82 -4.56 13.79 10.92
CA ASN A 82 -3.47 14.58 11.48
C ASN A 82 -2.15 13.75 11.53
N PRO A 83 -1.00 14.39 11.80
CA PRO A 83 0.29 13.66 11.80
C PRO A 83 0.36 12.51 12.81
N VAL A 84 -0.28 12.63 13.96
CA VAL A 84 -0.28 11.56 14.98
C VAL A 84 -1.02 10.33 14.46
N GLU A 85 -2.18 10.53 13.85
CA GLU A 85 -2.96 9.45 13.25
C GLU A 85 -2.20 8.82 12.08
N ARG A 86 -1.56 9.62 11.24
CA ARG A 86 -0.77 9.13 10.11
C ARG A 86 0.37 8.25 10.59
N LYS A 87 1.11 8.69 11.61
CA LYS A 87 2.22 7.91 12.17
C LYS A 87 1.76 6.55 12.68
N LYS A 88 0.65 6.49 13.38
CA LYS A 88 0.08 5.23 13.87
C LYS A 88 -0.26 4.28 12.73
N ASN A 89 -0.82 4.81 11.64
CA ASN A 89 -1.19 3.99 10.49
C ASN A 89 0.03 3.54 9.69
N TYR A 90 1.05 4.39 9.54
CA TYR A 90 2.30 3.99 8.87
C TYR A 90 3.08 2.95 9.67
N ASP A 91 2.90 2.89 10.98
CA ASP A 91 3.56 1.89 11.82
C ASP A 91 2.89 0.51 11.77
N CYS A 92 1.75 0.38 11.11
CA CYS A 92 1.11 -0.90 10.88
C CYS A 92 1.93 -1.78 9.93
N ASP A 93 1.66 -3.08 9.96
CA ASP A 93 2.35 -4.04 9.10
C ASP A 93 2.06 -3.79 7.62
N ILE A 94 0.81 -3.45 7.30
CA ILE A 94 0.38 -3.12 5.94
C ILE A 94 -0.39 -1.80 5.99
N THR A 95 0.01 -0.83 5.17
CA THR A 95 -0.63 0.49 5.10
C THR A 95 -1.15 0.74 3.68
N TYR A 96 -2.44 1.05 3.58
CA TYR A 96 -3.09 1.45 2.34
C TYR A 96 -3.11 2.97 2.23
N ALA A 97 -2.70 3.49 1.09
CA ALA A 97 -2.65 4.94 0.86
C ALA A 97 -2.77 5.25 -0.63
N THR A 98 -3.10 6.49 -0.96
CA THR A 98 -2.98 6.96 -2.33
C THR A 98 -1.55 7.41 -2.60
N ASN A 99 -1.17 7.45 -3.87
CA ASN A 99 0.12 8.00 -4.28
C ASN A 99 0.29 9.45 -3.85
N SER A 100 -0.79 10.26 -3.90
CA SER A 100 -0.75 11.66 -3.49
C SER A 100 -0.45 11.81 -2.00
N GLU A 101 -1.17 11.09 -1.15
CA GLU A 101 -0.97 11.16 0.30
C GLU A 101 0.42 10.65 0.71
N LEU A 102 0.86 9.55 0.11
CA LEU A 102 2.17 8.99 0.37
C LEU A 102 3.28 9.99 -0.02
N GLY A 103 3.14 10.61 -1.18
CA GLY A 103 4.09 11.61 -1.67
C GLY A 103 4.13 12.87 -0.82
N PHE A 104 2.99 13.38 -0.40
CA PHE A 104 2.92 14.56 0.48
C PHE A 104 3.55 14.27 1.83
N ASP A 105 3.32 13.11 2.41
CA ASP A 105 3.93 12.74 3.68
C ASP A 105 5.45 12.58 3.55
N TYR A 106 5.91 12.03 2.44
CA TYR A 106 7.34 11.92 2.14
C TYR A 106 7.99 13.31 2.06
N LEU A 107 7.35 14.26 1.35
CA LEU A 107 7.87 15.62 1.26
C LEU A 107 7.89 16.32 2.61
N ARG A 108 6.83 16.18 3.39
CA ARG A 108 6.76 16.76 4.74
C ARG A 108 7.84 16.17 5.65
N ASP A 109 8.07 14.86 5.58
CA ASP A 109 9.10 14.21 6.39
C ASP A 109 10.51 14.72 6.04
N ASN A 110 10.78 14.98 4.76
CA ASN A 110 12.05 15.55 4.32
C ASN A 110 12.26 17.00 4.77
N MET A 111 11.18 17.71 5.05
CA MET A 111 11.23 19.10 5.53
C MET A 111 11.19 19.18 7.05
N ALA A 112 11.03 18.06 7.74
CA ALA A 112 10.96 18.04 9.19
C ALA A 112 12.31 18.39 9.81
N THR A 113 12.28 19.24 10.85
CA THR A 113 13.46 19.64 11.60
C THR A 113 13.71 18.77 12.82
N ASP A 114 12.70 18.00 13.22
CA ASP A 114 12.76 17.10 14.38
C ASP A 114 12.22 15.73 13.95
N ILE A 115 12.88 14.68 14.41
CA ILE A 115 12.46 13.30 14.09
C ILE A 115 11.06 12.98 14.61
N SER A 116 10.59 13.65 15.65
CA SER A 116 9.23 13.49 16.15
C SER A 116 8.15 13.95 15.16
N GLU A 117 8.51 14.78 14.19
CA GLU A 117 7.60 15.26 13.15
C GLU A 117 7.48 14.28 11.97
N VAL A 118 8.36 13.29 11.89
CA VAL A 118 8.38 12.30 10.80
C VAL A 118 7.30 11.27 11.04
N VAL A 119 6.44 11.05 10.04
CA VAL A 119 5.30 10.13 10.16
C VAL A 119 5.55 8.77 9.48
N GLN A 120 6.39 8.74 8.43
CA GLN A 120 6.67 7.51 7.69
C GLN A 120 7.89 6.79 8.26
N ARG A 121 7.84 5.46 8.22
CA ARG A 121 9.02 4.63 8.43
C ARG A 121 9.81 4.52 7.14
N LYS A 122 11.03 4.01 7.22
CA LYS A 122 11.82 3.66 6.05
C LYS A 122 11.03 2.68 5.18
N PHE A 123 11.00 2.95 3.86
CA PHE A 123 10.30 2.08 2.93
C PHE A 123 10.98 0.71 2.85
N ASN A 124 10.17 -0.34 2.86
CA ASN A 124 10.64 -1.73 2.74
C ASN A 124 10.11 -2.36 1.45
N TYR A 125 8.79 -2.40 1.31
CA TYR A 125 8.15 -3.01 0.16
C TYR A 125 6.89 -2.23 -0.19
N CYS A 126 6.62 -2.11 -1.48
CA CYS A 126 5.48 -1.34 -1.97
C CYS A 126 4.84 -2.06 -3.15
N VAL A 127 3.51 -2.18 -3.12
CA VAL A 127 2.71 -2.64 -4.26
C VAL A 127 1.94 -1.45 -4.80
N ILE A 128 2.13 -1.14 -6.07
CA ILE A 128 1.46 -0.03 -6.73
C ILE A 128 0.45 -0.60 -7.72
N ASP A 129 -0.82 -0.32 -7.49
CA ASP A 129 -1.89 -0.72 -8.38
C ASP A 129 -2.13 0.36 -9.44
N GLU A 130 -2.51 -0.07 -10.63
CA GLU A 130 -2.76 0.84 -11.75
C GLU A 130 -1.62 1.83 -12.00
N VAL A 131 -0.41 1.29 -12.09
CA VAL A 131 0.82 2.07 -12.22
C VAL A 131 0.83 3.00 -13.43
N ASP A 132 0.16 2.64 -14.51
CA ASP A 132 0.02 3.47 -15.70
C ASP A 132 -0.73 4.77 -15.40
N SER A 133 -1.82 4.72 -14.63
CA SER A 133 -2.54 5.92 -14.20
C SER A 133 -1.67 6.82 -13.33
N ILE A 134 -0.88 6.24 -12.45
CA ILE A 134 0.00 7.01 -11.54
C ILE A 134 1.16 7.64 -12.32
N LEU A 135 1.82 6.88 -13.16
CA LEU A 135 3.05 7.33 -13.84
C LEU A 135 2.78 8.17 -15.08
N ILE A 136 1.64 8.03 -15.71
CA ILE A 136 1.30 8.74 -16.95
C ILE A 136 0.29 9.86 -16.69
N ASP A 137 -0.86 9.52 -16.13
CA ASP A 137 -1.97 10.48 -15.97
C ASP A 137 -1.69 11.50 -14.88
N GLU A 138 -1.02 11.12 -13.79
CA GLU A 138 -0.69 11.98 -12.66
C GLU A 138 0.70 12.61 -12.76
N ALA A 139 1.51 12.20 -13.72
CA ALA A 139 2.93 12.61 -13.83
C ALA A 139 3.10 14.11 -14.08
N ARG A 140 2.11 14.80 -14.62
CA ARG A 140 2.15 16.25 -14.88
C ARG A 140 1.69 17.08 -13.68
N THR A 141 1.32 16.44 -12.59
CA THR A 141 0.99 17.14 -11.34
C THR A 141 2.27 17.33 -10.55
N PRO A 142 2.72 18.56 -10.34
CA PRO A 142 3.96 18.80 -9.61
C PRO A 142 3.84 18.43 -8.13
#